data_09827ecc438f15eae2a6420ff4dd0df8
#
_entry.id   09827ecc438f15eae2a6420ff4dd0df8
#
_cell.length_a   1.000
_cell.length_b   1.000
_cell.length_c   1.000
_cell.angle_alpha   90.00
_cell.angle_beta   90.00
_cell.angle_gamma   90.00
#
_symmetry.space_group_name_H-M   'P 1'
#
loop_
_entity.id
_entity.type
_entity.pdbx_description
1 polymer ?
#
loop_
_entity_poly.entity_id
_entity_poly.type
_entity_poly.pdbx_seq_one_letter_code
_entity_poly.pdbx_strand_id
1 'polypeptide(L)'
;LHTIATAIIEAMPPHRKRDLSVKRLRAVVLGTGVIGRVHIDALRRNQIEVVSVVASTEARSITAAHELGVDRGDPDMATAIRMTAPDVVHICTPDAYHFDHVTEALKAGKHVVCEKPLTTDAGSARVLYHHAKDSGQVHAICFNNRFYTLMQELAARRRMGALGQMFLVRASVADDTFWLETDWDWRLLPEMGGPTIVTSTT
;
A
#
# COMPACT_ATOMS: atom_id res chain seq x y z
N LEU A 1 -7.51 3.95 -7.07
CA LEU A 1 -6.07 4.32 -7.11
C LEU A 1 -5.83 5.79 -7.45
N HIS A 2 -6.62 6.40 -8.36
CA HIS A 2 -6.63 7.87 -8.55
C HIS A 2 -6.86 8.60 -7.21
N THR A 3 -7.67 8.02 -6.34
CA THR A 3 -8.06 8.56 -5.05
C THR A 3 -6.94 8.47 -3.98
N ILE A 4 -6.01 7.51 -4.07
CA ILE A 4 -4.87 7.43 -3.11
C ILE A 4 -3.88 8.55 -3.40
N ALA A 5 -3.53 8.79 -4.66
CA ALA A 5 -2.67 9.91 -5.04
C ALA A 5 -3.35 11.25 -4.68
N THR A 6 -4.66 11.37 -4.92
CA THR A 6 -5.45 12.55 -4.55
C THR A 6 -5.49 12.73 -3.03
N ALA A 7 -5.71 11.66 -2.25
CA ALA A 7 -5.69 11.72 -0.80
C ALA A 7 -4.33 12.13 -0.23
N ILE A 8 -3.23 11.65 -0.82
CA ILE A 8 -1.87 12.09 -0.46
C ILE A 8 -1.72 13.60 -0.73
N ILE A 9 -2.16 14.06 -1.90
CA ILE A 9 -2.09 15.48 -2.30
C ILE A 9 -3.00 16.34 -1.42
N GLU A 10 -4.21 15.89 -1.12
CA GLU A 10 -5.18 16.63 -0.27
C GLU A 10 -4.77 16.69 1.20
N ALA A 11 -4.14 15.65 1.73
CA ALA A 11 -3.68 15.60 3.12
C ALA A 11 -2.42 16.43 3.37
N MET A 12 -1.75 16.92 2.32
CA MET A 12 -0.57 17.75 2.49
C MET A 12 -0.91 19.16 2.99
N PRO A 13 -0.12 19.71 3.92
CA PRO A 13 -0.33 21.07 4.40
C PRO A 13 -0.20 22.11 3.26
N PRO A 14 -0.93 23.22 3.32
CA PRO A 14 -1.07 24.19 2.21
C PRO A 14 0.24 24.72 1.62
N HIS A 15 1.28 24.83 2.44
CA HIS A 15 2.62 25.29 2.02
C HIS A 15 3.38 24.26 1.19
N ARG A 16 3.09 22.95 1.36
CA ARG A 16 3.63 21.87 0.52
C ARG A 16 2.84 21.68 -0.78
N LYS A 17 1.55 22.04 -0.82
CA LYS A 17 0.73 21.95 -2.04
C LYS A 17 1.21 22.89 -3.16
N ARG A 18 1.85 24.01 -2.82
CA ARG A 18 2.37 24.98 -3.79
C ARG A 18 3.60 24.51 -4.54
N ASP A 19 4.41 23.64 -3.93
CA ASP A 19 5.66 23.16 -4.51
C ASP A 19 5.47 21.92 -5.41
N LEU A 20 4.33 21.23 -5.29
CA LEU A 20 4.01 20.01 -6.03
C LEU A 20 3.56 20.26 -7.48
N SER A 21 3.24 21.50 -7.85
CA SER A 21 2.79 21.85 -9.20
C SER A 21 3.91 21.73 -10.26
N VAL A 22 5.16 21.52 -9.85
CA VAL A 22 6.34 21.49 -10.74
C VAL A 22 7.21 20.25 -10.55
N LYS A 23 7.15 19.55 -9.40
CA LYS A 23 7.99 18.37 -9.13
C LYS A 23 7.20 17.09 -9.25
N ARG A 24 7.58 16.22 -10.20
CA ARG A 24 7.07 14.85 -10.23
C ARG A 24 7.43 14.13 -8.94
N LEU A 25 6.44 13.55 -8.29
CA LEU A 25 6.66 12.66 -7.14
C LEU A 25 7.41 11.41 -7.60
N ARG A 26 8.30 10.92 -6.74
CA ARG A 26 9.15 9.76 -6.98
C ARG A 26 8.82 8.66 -5.98
N ALA A 27 8.60 7.45 -6.47
CA ALA A 27 8.19 6.32 -5.66
C ALA A 27 9.17 5.15 -5.75
N VAL A 28 9.38 4.47 -4.62
CA VAL A 28 9.96 3.13 -4.56
C VAL A 28 8.85 2.14 -4.26
N VAL A 29 8.87 0.97 -4.91
CA VAL A 29 7.91 -0.12 -4.69
C VAL A 29 8.62 -1.35 -4.14
N LEU A 30 8.25 -1.77 -2.93
CA LEU A 30 8.70 -3.00 -2.29
C LEU A 30 7.67 -4.11 -2.58
N GLY A 31 8.18 -5.24 -3.08
CA GLY A 31 7.33 -6.34 -3.53
C GLY A 31 6.89 -6.17 -4.98
N THR A 32 7.38 -7.06 -5.86
CA THR A 32 7.18 -7.01 -7.32
C THR A 32 6.21 -8.08 -7.82
N GLY A 33 5.43 -8.68 -6.90
CA GLY A 33 4.34 -9.61 -7.20
C GLY A 33 3.16 -8.92 -7.91
N VAL A 34 2.04 -9.62 -8.02
CA VAL A 34 0.84 -9.13 -8.71
C VAL A 34 0.44 -7.74 -8.22
N ILE A 35 0.34 -7.54 -6.92
CA ILE A 35 -0.08 -6.25 -6.33
C ILE A 35 0.95 -5.15 -6.55
N GLY A 36 2.24 -5.44 -6.41
CA GLY A 36 3.29 -4.44 -6.71
C GLY A 36 3.22 -3.94 -8.16
N ARG A 37 2.94 -4.83 -9.12
CA ARG A 37 2.73 -4.46 -10.52
C ARG A 37 1.51 -3.54 -10.71
N VAL A 38 0.42 -3.80 -9.99
CA VAL A 38 -0.77 -2.95 -9.97
C VAL A 38 -0.44 -1.55 -9.41
N HIS A 39 0.34 -1.50 -8.32
CA HIS A 39 0.80 -0.22 -7.77
C HIS A 39 1.67 0.56 -8.74
N ILE A 40 2.60 -0.10 -9.45
CA ILE A 40 3.45 0.54 -10.46
C ILE A 40 2.63 1.12 -11.61
N ASP A 41 1.65 0.37 -12.13
CA ASP A 41 0.74 0.86 -13.17
C ASP A 41 -0.06 2.08 -12.67
N ALA A 42 -0.59 2.00 -11.45
CA ALA A 42 -1.33 3.10 -10.86
C ALA A 42 -0.49 4.36 -10.62
N LEU A 43 0.75 4.21 -10.16
CA LEU A 43 1.68 5.32 -10.00
C LEU A 43 1.94 6.01 -11.33
N ARG A 44 2.22 5.24 -12.39
CA ARG A 44 2.45 5.77 -13.74
C ARG A 44 1.25 6.50 -14.31
N ARG A 45 0.04 5.96 -14.14
CA ARG A 45 -1.21 6.63 -14.54
C ARG A 45 -1.43 7.96 -13.83
N ASN A 46 -0.88 8.10 -12.63
CA ASN A 46 -0.92 9.35 -11.85
C ASN A 46 0.35 10.22 -12.05
N GLN A 47 1.16 9.93 -13.08
CA GLN A 47 2.37 10.68 -13.41
C GLN A 47 3.42 10.68 -12.29
N ILE A 48 3.39 9.69 -11.41
CA ILE A 48 4.39 9.46 -10.37
C ILE A 48 5.48 8.57 -10.95
N GLU A 49 6.72 9.00 -10.82
CA GLU A 49 7.88 8.27 -11.32
C GLU A 49 8.22 7.10 -10.38
N VAL A 50 8.25 5.87 -10.91
CA VAL A 50 8.77 4.72 -10.17
C VAL A 50 10.27 4.62 -10.38
N VAL A 51 11.04 4.99 -9.38
CA VAL A 51 12.50 5.16 -9.48
C VAL A 51 13.29 3.92 -9.09
N SER A 52 12.69 3.01 -8.33
CA SER A 52 13.29 1.71 -8.00
C SER A 52 12.21 0.72 -7.56
N VAL A 53 12.53 -0.56 -7.74
CA VAL A 53 11.79 -1.70 -7.19
C VAL A 53 12.69 -2.58 -6.34
N VAL A 54 12.10 -3.16 -5.29
CA VAL A 54 12.79 -4.09 -4.39
C VAL A 54 11.98 -5.38 -4.31
N ALA A 55 12.63 -6.50 -4.62
CA ALA A 55 12.06 -7.84 -4.51
C ALA A 55 12.74 -8.63 -3.37
N SER A 56 12.45 -9.92 -3.25
CA SER A 56 12.98 -10.77 -2.17
C SER A 56 14.49 -11.03 -2.25
N THR A 57 15.11 -10.78 -3.39
CA THR A 57 16.57 -10.86 -3.61
C THR A 57 16.99 -9.79 -4.61
N GLU A 58 18.28 -9.39 -4.57
CA GLU A 58 18.84 -8.45 -5.52
C GLU A 58 18.65 -8.89 -6.97
N ALA A 59 18.94 -10.14 -7.27
CA ALA A 59 18.76 -10.70 -8.62
C ALA A 59 17.30 -10.58 -9.11
N ARG A 60 16.33 -10.85 -8.23
CA ARG A 60 14.90 -10.68 -8.55
C ARG A 60 14.52 -9.22 -8.70
N SER A 61 15.12 -8.33 -7.93
CA SER A 61 14.89 -6.88 -8.07
C SER A 61 15.35 -6.38 -9.42
N ILE A 62 16.54 -6.79 -9.86
CA ILE A 62 17.11 -6.44 -11.17
C ILE A 62 16.23 -6.98 -12.30
N THR A 63 15.85 -8.26 -12.22
CA THR A 63 14.96 -8.88 -13.22
C THR A 63 13.61 -8.15 -13.29
N ALA A 64 12.98 -7.89 -12.14
CA ALA A 64 11.71 -7.19 -12.07
C ALA A 64 11.80 -5.75 -12.60
N ALA A 65 12.89 -5.03 -12.30
CA ALA A 65 13.13 -3.70 -12.83
C ALA A 65 13.16 -3.71 -14.37
N HIS A 66 13.90 -4.63 -14.96
CA HIS A 66 13.95 -4.80 -16.42
C HIS A 66 12.57 -5.13 -17.02
N GLU A 67 11.87 -6.12 -16.46
CA GLU A 67 10.52 -6.50 -16.93
C GLU A 67 9.49 -5.37 -16.83
N LEU A 68 9.60 -4.55 -15.78
CA LEU A 68 8.64 -3.49 -15.49
C LEU A 68 9.05 -2.14 -16.09
N GLY A 69 10.20 -2.07 -16.78
CA GLY A 69 10.72 -0.81 -17.33
C GLY A 69 10.95 0.23 -16.23
N VAL A 70 11.56 -0.19 -15.11
CA VAL A 70 12.02 0.66 -14.02
C VAL A 70 13.55 0.69 -14.07
N ASP A 71 14.15 1.86 -13.91
CA ASP A 71 15.59 2.03 -14.12
C ASP A 71 16.44 1.23 -13.12
N ARG A 72 15.91 0.94 -11.93
CA ARG A 72 16.66 0.31 -10.83
C ARG A 72 15.89 -0.82 -10.17
N GLY A 73 16.62 -1.92 -9.91
CA GLY A 73 16.26 -2.95 -8.96
C GLY A 73 17.31 -2.96 -7.84
N ASP A 74 16.91 -2.53 -6.64
CA ASP A 74 17.83 -2.42 -5.51
C ASP A 74 17.71 -3.65 -4.58
N PRO A 75 18.78 -4.00 -3.81
CA PRO A 75 18.77 -5.17 -2.94
C PRO A 75 17.84 -5.04 -1.73
N ASP A 76 17.63 -3.80 -1.27
CA ASP A 76 16.82 -3.47 -0.09
C ASP A 76 16.28 -2.04 -0.16
N MET A 77 15.33 -1.75 0.74
CA MET A 77 14.67 -0.44 0.81
C MET A 77 15.64 0.68 1.21
N ALA A 78 16.56 0.44 2.15
CA ALA A 78 17.49 1.46 2.60
C ALA A 78 18.40 1.91 1.45
N THR A 79 18.88 0.95 0.66
CA THR A 79 19.67 1.23 -0.55
C THR A 79 18.85 1.99 -1.59
N ALA A 80 17.62 1.56 -1.87
CA ALA A 80 16.72 2.23 -2.79
C ALA A 80 16.44 3.69 -2.37
N ILE A 81 16.16 3.92 -1.08
CA ILE A 81 15.94 5.26 -0.53
C ILE A 81 17.19 6.13 -0.66
N ARG A 82 18.36 5.59 -0.29
CA ARG A 82 19.63 6.33 -0.34
C ARG A 82 19.99 6.72 -1.77
N MET A 83 19.84 5.81 -2.71
CA MET A 83 20.27 6.00 -4.11
C MET A 83 19.31 6.85 -4.93
N THR A 84 18.01 6.84 -4.58
CA THR A 84 17.00 7.48 -5.43
C THR A 84 16.32 8.66 -4.75
N ALA A 85 16.44 8.84 -3.44
CA ALA A 85 15.77 9.87 -2.65
C ALA A 85 14.27 10.01 -3.02
N PRO A 86 13.45 8.94 -2.90
CA PRO A 86 12.05 8.96 -3.26
C PRO A 86 11.26 9.85 -2.30
N ASP A 87 10.08 10.30 -2.73
CA ASP A 87 9.13 11.00 -1.88
C ASP A 87 8.24 9.99 -1.11
N VAL A 88 7.89 8.87 -1.74
CA VAL A 88 6.97 7.86 -1.18
C VAL A 88 7.49 6.45 -1.38
N VAL A 89 7.20 5.57 -0.41
CA VAL A 89 7.45 4.13 -0.48
C VAL A 89 6.12 3.39 -0.51
N HIS A 90 5.93 2.55 -1.52
CA HIS A 90 4.82 1.62 -1.62
C HIS A 90 5.25 0.24 -1.13
N ILE A 91 4.57 -0.29 -0.12
CA ILE A 91 4.86 -1.56 0.53
C ILE A 91 3.82 -2.58 0.07
N CYS A 92 4.26 -3.51 -0.80
CA CYS A 92 3.47 -4.56 -1.42
C CYS A 92 4.07 -5.94 -1.14
N THR A 93 4.80 -6.06 -0.05
CA THR A 93 5.42 -7.29 0.45
C THR A 93 4.38 -8.18 1.14
N PRO A 94 4.70 -9.43 1.51
CA PRO A 94 3.85 -10.22 2.38
C PRO A 94 3.62 -9.56 3.74
N ASP A 95 2.46 -9.85 4.33
CA ASP A 95 1.90 -9.18 5.50
C ASP A 95 2.86 -9.15 6.70
N ALA A 96 3.61 -10.24 6.92
CA ALA A 96 4.58 -10.36 8.00
C ALA A 96 5.68 -9.28 7.99
N TYR A 97 5.97 -8.71 6.83
CA TYR A 97 7.03 -7.71 6.68
C TYR A 97 6.53 -6.26 6.76
N HIS A 98 5.21 -6.03 6.78
CA HIS A 98 4.64 -4.69 6.73
C HIS A 98 5.09 -3.83 7.90
N PHE A 99 5.08 -4.38 9.12
CA PHE A 99 5.47 -3.65 10.34
C PHE A 99 6.88 -3.04 10.22
N ASP A 100 7.85 -3.87 9.84
CA ASP A 100 9.24 -3.45 9.74
C ASP A 100 9.45 -2.46 8.61
N HIS A 101 8.90 -2.75 7.43
CA HIS A 101 9.03 -1.87 6.27
C HIS A 101 8.37 -0.50 6.47
N VAL A 102 7.18 -0.46 7.07
CA VAL A 102 6.51 0.83 7.38
C VAL A 102 7.34 1.62 8.39
N THR A 103 7.82 0.94 9.45
CA THR A 103 8.65 1.57 10.48
C THR A 103 9.93 2.17 9.88
N GLU A 104 10.60 1.42 9.02
CA GLU A 104 11.85 1.86 8.36
C GLU A 104 11.59 3.06 7.43
N ALA A 105 10.56 2.99 6.59
CA ALA A 105 10.22 4.06 5.67
C ALA A 105 9.85 5.37 6.41
N LEU A 106 9.06 5.28 7.49
CA LEU A 106 8.70 6.44 8.31
C LEU A 106 9.92 7.04 9.00
N LYS A 107 10.83 6.20 9.56
CA LYS A 107 12.11 6.65 10.15
C LYS A 107 13.00 7.35 9.13
N ALA A 108 12.96 6.90 7.87
CA ALA A 108 13.66 7.55 6.76
C ALA A 108 12.98 8.84 6.27
N GLY A 109 11.90 9.28 6.91
CA GLY A 109 11.15 10.48 6.57
C GLY A 109 10.40 10.38 5.24
N LYS A 110 9.97 9.17 4.85
CA LYS A 110 9.25 8.94 3.60
C LYS A 110 7.75 8.84 3.83
N HIS A 111 6.97 9.33 2.87
CA HIS A 111 5.55 9.02 2.82
C HIS A 111 5.37 7.52 2.56
N VAL A 112 4.29 6.93 3.05
CA VAL A 112 4.08 5.47 2.98
C VAL A 112 2.69 5.14 2.48
N VAL A 113 2.63 4.23 1.52
CA VAL A 113 1.41 3.50 1.14
C VAL A 113 1.67 2.02 1.38
N CYS A 114 0.96 1.43 2.34
CA CYS A 114 1.11 0.02 2.69
C CYS A 114 -0.10 -0.78 2.20
N GLU A 115 0.15 -1.97 1.66
CA GLU A 115 -0.91 -2.94 1.38
C GLU A 115 -1.59 -3.41 2.67
N LYS A 116 -2.75 -3.95 2.46
CA LYS A 116 -3.56 -4.54 3.53
C LYS A 116 -3.17 -6.03 3.75
N PRO A 117 -3.32 -6.54 4.98
CA PRO A 117 -3.55 -5.82 6.23
C PRO A 117 -2.32 -5.02 6.64
N LEU A 118 -2.50 -3.96 7.43
CA LEU A 118 -1.37 -3.15 7.90
C LEU A 118 -0.32 -3.97 8.67
N THR A 119 -0.80 -4.89 9.50
CA THR A 119 0.01 -5.84 10.29
C THR A 119 -0.78 -7.11 10.52
N THR A 120 -0.14 -8.13 11.05
CA THR A 120 -0.74 -9.42 11.39
C THR A 120 -1.44 -9.42 12.75
N ASP A 121 -1.28 -8.36 13.55
CA ASP A 121 -1.92 -8.22 14.88
C ASP A 121 -2.25 -6.76 15.23
N ALA A 122 -3.23 -6.59 16.13
CA ALA A 122 -3.72 -5.28 16.53
C ALA A 122 -2.71 -4.47 17.39
N GLY A 123 -1.82 -5.15 18.11
CA GLY A 123 -0.78 -4.50 18.93
C GLY A 123 0.22 -3.78 18.05
N SER A 124 0.78 -4.49 17.07
CA SER A 124 1.68 -3.94 16.07
C SER A 124 1.02 -2.80 15.25
N ALA A 125 -0.24 -2.97 14.85
CA ALA A 125 -0.97 -1.92 14.15
C ALA A 125 -1.09 -0.63 14.99
N ARG A 126 -1.32 -0.76 16.30
CA ARG A 126 -1.37 0.38 17.24
C ARG A 126 -0.03 1.10 17.34
N VAL A 127 1.06 0.35 17.40
CA VAL A 127 2.42 0.93 17.40
C VAL A 127 2.67 1.71 16.11
N LEU A 128 2.36 1.15 14.95
CA LEU A 128 2.50 1.84 13.66
C LEU A 128 1.63 3.09 13.57
N TYR A 129 0.41 3.05 14.10
CA TYR A 129 -0.46 4.24 14.16
C TYR A 129 0.23 5.41 14.89
N HIS A 130 0.86 5.14 16.02
CA HIS A 130 1.58 6.18 16.76
C HIS A 130 2.83 6.65 16.00
N HIS A 131 3.64 5.73 15.47
CA HIS A 131 4.79 6.08 14.64
C HIS A 131 4.39 6.97 13.45
N ALA A 132 3.33 6.61 12.74
CA ALA A 132 2.84 7.37 11.60
C ALA A 132 2.35 8.76 11.99
N LYS A 133 1.58 8.86 13.09
CA LYS A 133 1.09 10.13 13.63
C LYS A 133 2.24 11.06 14.01
N ASP A 134 3.28 10.53 14.64
CA ASP A 134 4.40 11.30 15.17
C ASP A 134 5.43 11.67 14.07
N SER A 135 5.45 10.92 12.97
CA SER A 135 6.41 11.11 11.86
C SER A 135 6.17 12.39 11.07
N GLY A 136 4.96 12.95 11.09
CA GLY A 136 4.56 14.06 10.22
C GLY A 136 4.49 13.71 8.72
N GLN A 137 4.64 12.41 8.37
CA GLN A 137 4.55 11.95 6.99
C GLN A 137 3.11 11.60 6.62
N VAL A 138 2.79 11.71 5.32
CA VAL A 138 1.52 11.18 4.80
C VAL A 138 1.60 9.67 4.72
N HIS A 139 0.59 8.99 5.20
CA HIS A 139 0.52 7.54 5.22
C HIS A 139 -0.88 7.05 4.85
N ALA A 140 -0.96 5.91 4.20
CA ALA A 140 -2.21 5.28 3.81
C ALA A 140 -2.10 3.75 3.83
N ILE A 141 -3.23 3.09 4.13
CA ILE A 141 -3.41 1.65 3.93
C ILE A 141 -4.26 1.45 2.69
N CYS A 142 -3.87 0.49 1.85
CA CYS A 142 -4.53 0.23 0.58
C CYS A 142 -5.82 -0.59 0.74
N PHE A 143 -6.83 -0.02 1.37
CA PHE A 143 -8.19 -0.58 1.41
C PHE A 143 -8.92 -0.25 0.10
N ASN A 144 -8.55 -0.89 -0.98
CA ASN A 144 -9.00 -0.59 -2.33
C ASN A 144 -10.53 -0.75 -2.52
N ASN A 145 -11.16 -1.71 -1.85
CA ASN A 145 -12.62 -1.95 -1.91
C ASN A 145 -13.42 -0.71 -1.48
N ARG A 146 -12.85 0.09 -0.58
CA ARG A 146 -13.44 1.37 -0.14
C ARG A 146 -13.72 2.33 -1.30
N PHE A 147 -12.97 2.21 -2.39
CA PHE A 147 -13.04 3.12 -3.54
C PHE A 147 -13.89 2.57 -4.70
N TYR A 148 -14.53 1.42 -4.54
CA TYR A 148 -15.49 0.94 -5.53
C TYR A 148 -16.70 1.87 -5.59
N THR A 149 -17.20 2.11 -6.81
CA THR A 149 -18.28 3.08 -7.06
C THR A 149 -19.49 2.87 -6.15
N LEU A 150 -19.93 1.62 -5.98
CA LEU A 150 -21.08 1.32 -5.11
C LEU A 150 -20.78 1.58 -3.63
N MET A 151 -19.56 1.34 -3.18
CA MET A 151 -19.15 1.64 -1.80
C MET A 151 -19.09 3.14 -1.55
N GLN A 152 -18.64 3.92 -2.52
CA GLN A 152 -18.65 5.38 -2.45
C GLN A 152 -20.07 5.94 -2.44
N GLU A 153 -20.96 5.39 -3.26
CA GLU A 153 -22.38 5.74 -3.28
C GLU A 153 -23.04 5.43 -1.94
N LEU A 154 -22.82 4.22 -1.40
CA LEU A 154 -23.33 3.83 -0.09
C LEU A 154 -22.87 4.80 1.02
N ALA A 155 -21.58 5.15 1.00
CA ALA A 155 -21.00 6.10 1.95
C ALA A 155 -21.61 7.50 1.80
N ALA A 156 -21.89 7.95 0.57
CA ALA A 156 -22.54 9.22 0.30
C ALA A 156 -23.99 9.22 0.83
N ARG A 157 -24.78 8.20 0.54
CA ARG A 157 -26.15 8.06 1.05
C ARG A 157 -26.20 8.03 2.58
N ARG A 158 -25.25 7.34 3.21
CA ARG A 158 -25.13 7.34 4.68
C ARG A 158 -24.89 8.75 5.21
N ARG A 159 -23.95 9.50 4.63
CA ARG A 159 -23.63 10.88 5.07
C ARG A 159 -24.83 11.82 4.92
N MET A 160 -25.63 11.63 3.88
CA MET A 160 -26.85 12.43 3.64
C MET A 160 -28.04 12.01 4.50
N GLY A 161 -27.90 10.98 5.36
CA GLY A 161 -28.99 10.46 6.17
C GLY A 161 -30.03 9.63 5.40
N ALA A 162 -29.81 9.37 4.11
CA ALA A 162 -30.77 8.65 3.26
C ALA A 162 -31.01 7.18 3.67
N LEU A 163 -30.12 6.60 4.49
CA LEU A 163 -30.28 5.25 5.03
C LEU A 163 -30.98 5.24 6.40
N GLY A 164 -31.31 6.40 6.97
CA GLY A 164 -31.87 6.49 8.30
C GLY A 164 -30.89 5.98 9.38
N GLN A 165 -31.45 5.57 10.51
CA GLN A 165 -30.67 4.95 11.59
C GLN A 165 -30.38 3.49 11.25
N MET A 166 -29.10 3.13 11.16
CA MET A 166 -28.68 1.75 10.92
C MET A 166 -28.64 0.96 12.24
N PHE A 167 -29.35 -0.15 12.29
CA PHE A 167 -29.39 -1.05 13.45
C PHE A 167 -28.52 -2.29 13.24
N LEU A 168 -28.35 -2.73 12.00
CA LEU A 168 -27.60 -3.93 11.65
C LEU A 168 -26.95 -3.77 10.29
N VAL A 169 -25.72 -4.23 10.17
CA VAL A 169 -25.02 -4.43 8.90
C VAL A 169 -24.64 -5.90 8.81
N ARG A 170 -25.03 -6.58 7.72
CA ARG A 170 -24.57 -7.92 7.39
C ARG A 170 -23.78 -7.86 6.09
N ALA A 171 -22.56 -8.39 6.10
CA ALA A 171 -21.73 -8.57 4.92
C ALA A 171 -21.38 -10.04 4.74
N SER A 172 -21.29 -10.50 3.49
CA SER A 172 -20.85 -11.85 3.14
C SER A 172 -19.93 -11.76 1.96
N VAL A 173 -18.80 -12.44 2.04
CA VAL A 173 -17.84 -12.59 0.95
C VAL A 173 -17.59 -14.08 0.77
N ALA A 174 -17.61 -14.54 -0.47
CA ALA A 174 -17.23 -15.89 -0.84
C ALA A 174 -16.38 -15.80 -2.10
N ASP A 175 -15.25 -16.46 -2.09
CA ASP A 175 -14.37 -16.60 -3.24
C ASP A 175 -13.79 -18.04 -3.29
N ASP A 176 -13.19 -18.39 -4.40
CA ASP A 176 -12.63 -19.72 -4.68
C ASP A 176 -11.10 -19.72 -4.79
N THR A 177 -10.45 -18.71 -4.25
CA THR A 177 -9.00 -18.49 -4.39
C THR A 177 -8.15 -19.70 -3.97
N PHE A 178 -8.63 -20.51 -3.01
CA PHE A 178 -7.96 -21.72 -2.54
C PHE A 178 -8.92 -22.94 -2.59
N TRP A 179 -9.68 -23.06 -3.67
CA TRP A 179 -10.67 -24.12 -3.84
C TRP A 179 -10.05 -25.51 -4.03
N LEU A 180 -8.90 -25.58 -4.74
CA LEU A 180 -8.23 -26.84 -5.00
C LEU A 180 -7.22 -27.15 -3.89
N GLU A 181 -7.11 -28.40 -3.49
CA GLU A 181 -6.08 -28.89 -2.53
C GLU A 181 -4.64 -28.63 -3.02
N THR A 182 -4.47 -28.45 -4.33
CA THR A 182 -3.19 -28.13 -4.98
C THR A 182 -2.89 -26.64 -5.02
N ASP A 183 -3.83 -25.79 -4.65
CA ASP A 183 -3.61 -24.35 -4.61
C ASP A 183 -2.67 -24.01 -3.47
N TRP A 184 -1.46 -23.59 -3.82
CA TRP A 184 -0.47 -23.16 -2.85
C TRP A 184 -0.14 -21.67 -3.02
N ASP A 185 -0.15 -20.97 -1.91
CA ASP A 185 0.27 -19.57 -1.85
C ASP A 185 0.91 -19.29 -0.48
N TRP A 186 1.82 -18.32 -0.44
CA TRP A 186 2.47 -17.91 0.81
C TRP A 186 1.46 -17.46 1.89
N ARG A 187 0.26 -17.01 1.47
CA ARG A 187 -0.84 -16.62 2.38
C ARG A 187 -1.37 -17.78 3.21
N LEU A 188 -1.05 -19.01 2.84
CA LEU A 188 -1.41 -20.20 3.64
C LEU A 188 -0.41 -20.46 4.77
N LEU A 189 0.72 -19.78 4.79
CA LEU A 189 1.78 -19.95 5.79
C LEU A 189 1.50 -19.05 7.02
N PRO A 190 1.35 -19.62 8.23
CA PRO A 190 1.10 -18.85 9.45
C PRO A 190 2.16 -17.76 9.71
N GLU A 191 3.43 -18.06 9.44
CA GLU A 191 4.56 -17.15 9.61
C GLU A 191 4.53 -15.95 8.66
N MET A 192 3.77 -16.04 7.57
CA MET A 192 3.62 -14.95 6.58
C MET A 192 2.34 -14.13 6.79
N GLY A 193 1.59 -14.41 7.82
CA GLY A 193 0.31 -13.77 8.15
C GLY A 193 -0.85 -14.76 8.20
N GLY A 194 -0.69 -15.92 7.58
CA GLY A 194 -1.65 -17.04 7.59
C GLY A 194 -2.97 -16.78 6.87
N PRO A 195 -3.79 -17.81 6.70
CA PRO A 195 -5.12 -17.68 6.12
C PRO A 195 -6.05 -17.06 7.16
N THR A 196 -6.07 -15.75 7.24
CA THR A 196 -7.00 -15.03 8.12
C THR A 196 -8.07 -14.34 7.30
N ILE A 197 -9.24 -14.12 7.90
CA ILE A 197 -10.30 -13.31 7.30
C ILE A 197 -9.80 -11.91 6.95
N VAL A 198 -8.81 -11.40 7.69
CA VAL A 198 -8.21 -10.09 7.47
C VAL A 198 -7.43 -10.04 6.17
N THR A 199 -6.71 -11.12 5.81
CA THR A 199 -5.93 -11.15 4.56
C THR A 199 -6.79 -11.32 3.30
N SER A 200 -7.96 -11.94 3.42
CA SER A 200 -8.86 -12.20 2.29
C SER A 200 -9.98 -11.17 2.10
N THR A 201 -10.41 -10.49 3.17
CA THR A 201 -11.63 -9.65 3.13
C THR A 201 -11.37 -8.15 3.30
N THR A 202 -10.15 -7.74 3.61
CA THR A 202 -9.77 -6.33 3.69
C THR A 202 -9.11 -5.85 2.41
#